data_ea89a016c8858f70b7c9a15138df8bad
#
_entry.id   ea89a016c8858f70b7c9a15138df8bad
#
_cell.length_a   1.000
_cell.length_b   1.000
_cell.length_c   1.000
_cell.angle_alpha   90.00
_cell.angle_beta   90.00
_cell.angle_gamma   90.00
#
_symmetry.space_group_name_H-M   'P 1'
#
loop_
_entity.id
_entity.type
_entity.pdbx_description
1 polymer ?
#
loop_
_entity_poly.entity_id
_entity_poly.type
_entity_poly.pdbx_seq_one_letter_code
_entity_poly.pdbx_strand_id
1 'polypeptide(L)'
;ADDLLSSGFEFRVALNFPRRLDDREDSTRDIKGSSGLMRRVCVFCGSSSGRQEAYRSAAVSLGESLVSQGVALVYGGACVGLMGTVADAVVANGGEAIGVIPTSLVEKELAHPGLTELHVVETMHQRKATMSELSDGFIALPGGIGTLEEMFEALTWAQLGFHQKPCALLNTEGYYQGLVNFLHSAVTEGFVKQRHLDQLLIDSEPQRLLERMAQPQPGAQPKWEVTEA
;
A
#
# COMPACT_ATOMS: atom_id res chain seq x y z
N ALA A 1 -49.27 27.14 -14.59
CA ALA A 1 -48.17 27.84 -13.99
C ALA A 1 -48.08 27.37 -12.53
N ASP A 2 -46.92 26.97 -12.10
CA ASP A 2 -46.55 26.60 -10.73
C ASP A 2 -47.05 25.25 -10.22
N ASP A 3 -46.23 24.23 -10.42
CA ASP A 3 -45.95 23.20 -9.41
C ASP A 3 -45.14 22.04 -10.04
N LEU A 4 -43.85 22.22 -10.20
CA LEU A 4 -42.90 21.11 -10.49
C LEU A 4 -41.47 21.51 -10.09
N LEU A 5 -41.24 21.80 -8.80
CA LEU A 5 -39.91 21.90 -8.23
C LEU A 5 -39.95 21.52 -6.75
N SER A 6 -39.96 20.23 -6.46
CA SER A 6 -39.47 19.70 -5.16
C SER A 6 -39.38 18.16 -5.18
N SER A 7 -38.48 17.59 -5.96
CA SER A 7 -37.96 16.25 -5.65
C SER A 7 -36.45 16.42 -5.43
N GLY A 8 -36.11 16.75 -4.19
CA GLY A 8 -34.75 16.72 -3.71
C GLY A 8 -34.20 15.29 -3.75
N PHE A 9 -33.45 14.98 -4.78
CA PHE A 9 -32.61 13.78 -4.81
C PHE A 9 -31.39 14.07 -3.93
N GLU A 10 -31.47 13.71 -2.64
CA GLU A 10 -30.29 13.63 -1.79
C GLU A 10 -29.44 12.46 -2.27
N PHE A 11 -28.39 12.74 -3.02
CA PHE A 11 -27.30 11.80 -3.27
C PHE A 11 -26.54 11.62 -1.94
N ARG A 12 -26.98 10.68 -1.10
CA ARG A 12 -26.13 10.11 -0.04
C ARG A 12 -25.13 9.18 -0.70
N VAL A 13 -23.99 9.72 -1.11
CA VAL A 13 -22.80 8.92 -1.37
C VAL A 13 -22.32 8.41 -0.03
N ALA A 14 -22.64 7.16 0.29
CA ALA A 14 -22.03 6.46 1.40
C ALA A 14 -20.57 6.16 1.00
N LEU A 15 -19.70 7.16 1.14
CA LEU A 15 -18.26 6.97 1.10
C LEU A 15 -17.90 6.24 2.39
N ASN A 16 -17.66 4.93 2.33
CA ASN A 16 -17.05 4.16 3.39
C ASN A 16 -15.56 4.54 3.46
N PHE A 17 -15.28 5.72 4.02
CA PHE A 17 -13.92 6.10 4.37
C PHE A 17 -13.50 5.38 5.63
N PRO A 18 -12.26 4.93 5.76
CA PRO A 18 -11.73 4.49 7.03
C PRO A 18 -11.90 5.64 8.06
N ARG A 19 -12.42 5.32 9.24
CA ARG A 19 -12.68 6.29 10.30
C ARG A 19 -11.39 7.02 10.67
N ARG A 20 -11.50 8.31 10.96
CA ARG A 20 -10.41 9.10 11.54
C ARG A 20 -9.91 8.41 12.81
N LEU A 21 -8.60 8.52 13.07
CA LEU A 21 -7.90 7.94 14.22
C LEU A 21 -8.44 8.40 15.59
N ASP A 22 -9.30 9.43 15.66
CA ASP A 22 -9.80 10.02 16.91
C ASP A 22 -10.96 9.27 17.56
N ASP A 23 -11.57 8.27 16.92
CA ASP A 23 -12.77 7.58 17.44
C ASP A 23 -12.45 6.25 18.18
N ARG A 24 -11.20 6.02 18.59
CA ARG A 24 -10.89 4.87 19.45
C ARG A 24 -10.96 5.28 20.90
N GLU A 25 -12.12 5.05 21.53
CA GLU A 25 -12.21 5.00 22.98
C GLU A 25 -11.27 3.93 23.54
N ASP A 26 -10.31 4.42 24.27
CA ASP A 26 -9.64 3.94 25.47
C ASP A 26 -9.58 2.41 25.71
N SER A 27 -8.45 1.83 25.32
CA SER A 27 -7.79 0.82 26.14
C SER A 27 -6.36 1.29 26.39
N THR A 28 -6.13 1.82 27.56
CA THR A 28 -4.87 2.29 28.10
C THR A 28 -3.72 1.30 27.83
N ARG A 29 -2.91 1.61 26.83
CA ARG A 29 -1.50 1.19 26.79
C ARG A 29 -0.67 2.43 26.53
N ASP A 30 0.15 2.77 27.50
CA ASP A 30 1.10 3.86 27.50
C ASP A 30 1.88 3.94 26.18
N ILE A 31 1.55 4.95 25.33
CA ILE A 31 2.36 5.33 24.19
C ILE A 31 3.14 6.58 24.59
N LYS A 32 4.11 6.41 25.50
CA LYS A 32 5.22 7.34 25.65
C LYS A 32 6.41 6.77 24.88
N GLY A 33 6.75 7.40 23.74
CA GLY A 33 8.11 7.41 23.17
C GLY A 33 8.59 6.11 22.53
N SER A 34 7.90 5.58 21.52
CA SER A 34 8.56 4.68 20.55
C SER A 34 8.47 5.30 19.17
N SER A 35 9.60 5.61 18.55
CA SER A 35 9.74 5.66 17.11
C SER A 35 9.03 4.41 16.56
N GLY A 36 7.91 4.59 15.84
CA GLY A 36 7.04 3.47 15.48
C GLY A 36 7.79 2.41 14.68
N LEU A 37 8.05 1.26 15.32
CA LEU A 37 8.69 0.13 14.67
C LEU A 37 7.77 -0.37 13.55
N MET A 38 8.21 -0.31 12.31
CA MET A 38 7.48 -0.87 11.17
C MET A 38 7.43 -2.40 11.32
N ARG A 39 6.24 -2.95 11.57
CA ARG A 39 6.03 -4.38 11.84
C ARG A 39 5.47 -5.14 10.64
N ARG A 40 4.71 -4.46 9.78
CA ARG A 40 4.02 -5.06 8.64
C ARG A 40 4.10 -4.14 7.43
N VAL A 41 4.47 -4.70 6.29
CA VAL A 41 4.53 -3.97 5.02
C VAL A 41 3.59 -4.62 4.02
N CYS A 42 2.73 -3.79 3.43
CA CYS A 42 1.90 -4.18 2.31
C CYS A 42 2.72 -4.16 1.01
N VAL A 43 2.72 -5.26 0.27
CA VAL A 43 3.41 -5.35 -1.02
C VAL A 43 2.40 -5.51 -2.15
N PHE A 44 2.36 -4.53 -3.04
CA PHE A 44 1.63 -4.56 -4.30
C PHE A 44 2.58 -5.02 -5.41
N CYS A 45 2.19 -6.00 -6.20
CA CYS A 45 3.04 -6.54 -7.25
C CYS A 45 2.25 -7.24 -8.35
N GLY A 46 2.94 -7.61 -9.44
CA GLY A 46 2.30 -8.28 -10.56
C GLY A 46 1.83 -9.69 -10.23
N SER A 47 0.62 -10.06 -10.73
CA SER A 47 0.16 -11.46 -10.83
C SER A 47 0.90 -12.25 -11.92
N SER A 48 1.80 -11.61 -12.66
CA SER A 48 2.78 -12.19 -13.57
C SER A 48 4.18 -11.91 -13.07
N SER A 49 5.15 -12.77 -13.42
CA SER A 49 6.57 -12.59 -13.05
C SER A 49 7.30 -11.55 -13.92
N GLY A 50 6.67 -11.08 -15.00
CA GLY A 50 7.35 -10.26 -16.00
C GLY A 50 8.29 -11.09 -16.88
N ARG A 51 9.08 -10.40 -17.73
CA ARG A 51 9.99 -11.06 -18.67
C ARG A 51 11.42 -11.19 -18.17
N GLN A 52 11.83 -10.32 -17.25
CA GLN A 52 13.20 -10.29 -16.74
C GLN A 52 13.29 -11.06 -15.43
N GLU A 53 14.31 -11.91 -15.31
CA GLU A 53 14.57 -12.66 -14.08
C GLU A 53 14.88 -11.74 -12.90
N ALA A 54 15.42 -10.54 -13.18
CA ALA A 54 15.68 -9.53 -12.16
C ALA A 54 14.44 -9.18 -11.31
N TYR A 55 13.22 -9.24 -11.88
CA TYR A 55 11.98 -8.95 -11.12
C TYR A 55 11.67 -10.05 -10.10
N ARG A 56 11.90 -11.33 -10.48
CA ARG A 56 11.79 -12.45 -9.53
C ARG A 56 12.83 -12.35 -8.43
N SER A 57 14.09 -12.12 -8.82
CA SER A 57 15.18 -11.96 -7.86
C SER A 57 14.93 -10.83 -6.87
N ALA A 58 14.37 -9.70 -7.33
CA ALA A 58 13.99 -8.59 -6.46
C ALA A 58 12.84 -8.95 -5.50
N ALA A 59 11.86 -9.75 -5.95
CA ALA A 59 10.79 -10.23 -5.08
C ALA A 59 11.30 -11.19 -4.00
N VAL A 60 12.22 -12.10 -4.35
CA VAL A 60 12.89 -12.98 -3.38
C VAL A 60 13.70 -12.16 -2.38
N SER A 61 14.56 -11.26 -2.86
CA SER A 61 15.39 -10.41 -2.01
C SER A 61 14.57 -9.49 -1.10
N LEU A 62 13.40 -9.01 -1.55
CA LEU A 62 12.48 -8.27 -0.68
C LEU A 62 11.93 -9.16 0.42
N GLY A 63 11.48 -10.38 0.10
CA GLY A 63 10.99 -11.35 1.08
C GLY A 63 12.04 -11.67 2.15
N GLU A 64 13.27 -11.97 1.75
CA GLU A 64 14.41 -12.21 2.65
C GLU A 64 14.71 -10.97 3.52
N SER A 65 14.67 -9.77 2.93
CA SER A 65 14.93 -8.52 3.65
C SER A 65 13.84 -8.22 4.68
N LEU A 66 12.56 -8.49 4.38
CA LEU A 66 11.46 -8.37 5.33
C LEU A 66 11.70 -9.28 6.55
N VAL A 67 11.99 -10.56 6.31
CA VAL A 67 12.24 -11.53 7.40
C VAL A 67 13.45 -11.14 8.23
N SER A 68 14.55 -10.74 7.60
CA SER A 68 15.77 -10.33 8.32
C SER A 68 15.59 -9.14 9.24
N GLN A 69 14.60 -8.27 8.93
CA GLN A 69 14.24 -7.10 9.74
C GLN A 69 13.05 -7.36 10.68
N GLY A 70 12.54 -8.59 10.74
CA GLY A 70 11.38 -8.93 11.57
C GLY A 70 10.07 -8.28 11.13
N VAL A 71 9.94 -7.97 9.85
CA VAL A 71 8.77 -7.33 9.23
C VAL A 71 7.90 -8.37 8.54
N ALA A 72 6.63 -8.43 8.88
CA ALA A 72 5.67 -9.32 8.23
C ALA A 72 5.21 -8.77 6.87
N LEU A 73 4.94 -9.69 5.94
CA LEU A 73 4.37 -9.39 4.63
C LEU A 73 2.84 -9.32 4.72
N VAL A 74 2.23 -8.25 4.20
CA VAL A 74 0.80 -8.19 3.86
C VAL A 74 0.70 -8.07 2.34
N TYR A 75 -0.17 -8.87 1.68
CA TYR A 75 -0.27 -8.84 0.23
C TYR A 75 -1.60 -9.43 -0.28
N GLY A 76 -1.76 -9.53 -1.59
CA GLY A 76 -3.01 -9.97 -2.24
C GLY A 76 -3.39 -11.45 -2.08
N GLY A 77 -2.62 -12.27 -1.36
CA GLY A 77 -2.96 -13.64 -0.98
C GLY A 77 -2.81 -14.70 -2.07
N ALA A 78 -2.40 -14.36 -3.29
CA ALA A 78 -2.31 -15.30 -4.41
C ALA A 78 -0.92 -15.96 -4.52
N CYS A 79 -0.88 -17.20 -5.04
CA CYS A 79 0.37 -17.96 -5.26
C CYS A 79 0.99 -17.72 -6.65
N VAL A 80 0.51 -16.77 -7.44
CA VAL A 80 0.94 -16.56 -8.84
C VAL A 80 1.86 -15.35 -9.00
N GLY A 81 2.71 -15.38 -10.01
CA GLY A 81 3.59 -14.28 -10.40
C GLY A 81 4.53 -13.82 -9.30
N LEU A 82 4.77 -12.52 -9.21
CA LEU A 82 5.60 -11.94 -8.15
C LEU A 82 4.93 -12.03 -6.76
N MET A 83 3.59 -12.11 -6.70
CA MET A 83 2.85 -12.32 -5.45
C MET A 83 3.27 -13.63 -4.78
N GLY A 84 3.21 -14.76 -5.51
CA GLY A 84 3.68 -16.04 -5.02
C GLY A 84 5.17 -16.01 -4.68
N THR A 85 5.99 -15.41 -5.54
CA THR A 85 7.44 -15.36 -5.33
C THR A 85 7.83 -14.66 -4.02
N VAL A 86 7.24 -13.50 -3.70
CA VAL A 86 7.57 -12.78 -2.46
C VAL A 86 7.04 -13.53 -1.23
N ALA A 87 5.85 -14.12 -1.31
CA ALA A 87 5.27 -14.90 -0.21
C ALA A 87 6.08 -16.18 0.05
N ASP A 88 6.45 -16.94 -1.00
CA ASP A 88 7.33 -18.10 -0.90
C ASP A 88 8.65 -17.76 -0.19
N ALA A 89 9.28 -16.63 -0.58
CA ALA A 89 10.53 -16.20 0.02
C ALA A 89 10.38 -15.87 1.52
N VAL A 90 9.30 -15.20 1.91
CA VAL A 90 9.01 -14.91 3.32
C VAL A 90 8.78 -16.20 4.11
N VAL A 91 7.93 -17.09 3.62
CA VAL A 91 7.59 -18.35 4.31
C VAL A 91 8.81 -19.27 4.40
N ALA A 92 9.58 -19.41 3.32
CA ALA A 92 10.78 -20.26 3.29
C ALA A 92 11.86 -19.81 4.29
N ASN A 93 11.91 -18.51 4.62
CA ASN A 93 12.81 -17.96 5.62
C ASN A 93 12.19 -17.85 7.02
N GLY A 94 11.02 -18.45 7.26
CA GLY A 94 10.37 -18.52 8.56
C GLY A 94 9.68 -17.20 8.99
N GLY A 95 9.39 -16.30 8.05
CA GLY A 95 8.66 -15.05 8.29
C GLY A 95 7.15 -15.21 8.24
N GLU A 96 6.43 -14.15 8.60
CA GLU A 96 4.97 -14.09 8.56
C GLU A 96 4.49 -13.51 7.23
N ALA A 97 3.57 -14.22 6.55
CA ALA A 97 2.92 -13.78 5.33
C ALA A 97 1.40 -13.79 5.53
N ILE A 98 0.77 -12.63 5.38
CA ILE A 98 -0.66 -12.40 5.56
C ILE A 98 -1.27 -12.05 4.19
N GLY A 99 -2.19 -12.89 3.73
CA GLY A 99 -2.92 -12.69 2.47
C GLY A 99 -4.29 -12.06 2.69
N VAL A 100 -4.71 -11.19 1.77
CA VAL A 100 -6.07 -10.65 1.74
C VAL A 100 -6.65 -10.84 0.35
N ILE A 101 -7.70 -11.67 0.23
CA ILE A 101 -8.25 -12.07 -1.07
C ILE A 101 -9.78 -11.98 -1.08
N PRO A 102 -10.40 -11.44 -2.14
CA PRO A 102 -11.85 -11.47 -2.29
C PRO A 102 -12.34 -12.89 -2.61
N THR A 103 -13.51 -13.25 -2.09
CA THR A 103 -14.16 -14.55 -2.35
C THR A 103 -14.22 -14.87 -3.86
N SER A 104 -14.53 -13.88 -4.69
CA SER A 104 -14.61 -14.04 -6.15
C SER A 104 -13.27 -14.37 -6.83
N LEU A 105 -12.15 -14.17 -6.17
CA LEU A 105 -10.81 -14.44 -6.67
C LEU A 105 -10.18 -15.69 -6.05
N VAL A 106 -10.70 -16.19 -4.92
CA VAL A 106 -10.17 -17.40 -4.27
C VAL A 106 -10.09 -18.58 -5.25
N GLU A 107 -11.16 -18.78 -6.04
CA GLU A 107 -11.22 -19.87 -7.02
C GLU A 107 -10.34 -19.62 -8.25
N LYS A 108 -10.09 -18.36 -8.62
CA LYS A 108 -9.35 -17.95 -9.82
C LYS A 108 -7.87 -17.76 -9.59
N GLU A 109 -7.47 -17.30 -8.41
CA GLU A 109 -6.10 -16.94 -8.09
C GLU A 109 -5.40 -17.94 -7.20
N LEU A 110 -6.03 -19.08 -6.88
CA LEU A 110 -5.46 -20.14 -6.06
C LEU A 110 -4.73 -19.55 -4.85
N ALA A 111 -5.45 -19.31 -3.77
CA ALA A 111 -4.89 -18.79 -2.52
C ALA A 111 -3.61 -19.56 -2.14
N HIS A 112 -2.60 -18.85 -1.69
CA HIS A 112 -1.30 -19.45 -1.35
C HIS A 112 -1.43 -20.39 -0.13
N PRO A 113 -1.01 -21.67 -0.23
CA PRO A 113 -1.30 -22.68 0.79
C PRO A 113 -0.45 -22.56 2.07
N GLY A 114 0.66 -21.82 2.01
CA GLY A 114 1.63 -21.72 3.12
C GLY A 114 1.56 -20.41 3.91
N LEU A 115 0.47 -19.64 3.81
CA LEU A 115 0.35 -18.36 4.53
C LEU A 115 0.18 -18.55 6.03
N THR A 116 0.71 -17.60 6.81
CA THR A 116 0.48 -17.52 8.25
C THR A 116 -0.99 -17.20 8.54
N GLU A 117 -1.58 -16.31 7.72
CA GLU A 117 -2.97 -15.89 7.85
C GLU A 117 -3.56 -15.55 6.49
N LEU A 118 -4.84 -15.88 6.26
CA LEU A 118 -5.58 -15.53 5.05
C LEU A 118 -6.92 -14.89 5.42
N HIS A 119 -7.08 -13.62 5.04
CA HIS A 119 -8.34 -12.88 5.15
C HIS A 119 -9.13 -13.01 3.85
N VAL A 120 -10.27 -13.69 3.90
CA VAL A 120 -11.22 -13.73 2.78
C VAL A 120 -12.24 -12.63 2.97
N VAL A 121 -12.36 -11.74 1.99
CA VAL A 121 -13.24 -10.57 2.01
C VAL A 121 -14.26 -10.61 0.88
N GLU A 122 -15.31 -9.80 0.95
CA GLU A 122 -16.40 -9.85 -0.06
C GLU A 122 -16.08 -9.02 -1.32
N THR A 123 -15.40 -7.88 -1.16
CA THR A 123 -15.20 -6.92 -2.25
C THR A 123 -13.74 -6.47 -2.39
N MET A 124 -13.40 -5.93 -3.58
CA MET A 124 -12.09 -5.31 -3.80
C MET A 124 -11.85 -4.09 -2.90
N HIS A 125 -12.89 -3.35 -2.53
CA HIS A 125 -12.76 -2.23 -1.60
C HIS A 125 -12.40 -2.70 -0.19
N GLN A 126 -13.07 -3.75 0.30
CA GLN A 126 -12.72 -4.38 1.59
C GLN A 126 -11.29 -4.92 1.56
N ARG A 127 -10.86 -5.57 0.46
CA ARG A 127 -9.48 -6.05 0.31
C ARG A 127 -8.47 -4.92 0.54
N LYS A 128 -8.58 -3.82 -0.20
CA LYS A 128 -7.64 -2.69 -0.09
C LYS A 128 -7.69 -2.03 1.29
N ALA A 129 -8.87 -1.85 1.85
CA ALA A 129 -9.03 -1.31 3.21
C ALA A 129 -8.34 -2.22 4.25
N THR A 130 -8.60 -3.54 4.23
CA THR A 130 -7.99 -4.51 5.13
C THR A 130 -6.47 -4.56 4.97
N MET A 131 -5.95 -4.60 3.73
CA MET A 131 -4.51 -4.55 3.48
C MET A 131 -3.88 -3.27 4.05
N SER A 132 -4.56 -2.14 3.88
CA SER A 132 -4.11 -0.87 4.45
C SER A 132 -4.13 -0.89 5.98
N GLU A 133 -5.19 -1.35 6.61
CA GLU A 133 -5.33 -1.40 8.08
C GLU A 133 -4.27 -2.29 8.74
N LEU A 134 -3.95 -3.42 8.12
CA LEU A 134 -2.97 -4.38 8.62
C LEU A 134 -1.51 -3.91 8.49
N SER A 135 -1.22 -2.87 7.72
CA SER A 135 0.14 -2.51 7.33
C SER A 135 0.60 -1.18 7.92
N ASP A 136 1.90 -1.03 8.12
CA ASP A 136 2.58 0.18 8.58
C ASP A 136 3.24 0.96 7.41
N GLY A 137 3.30 0.36 6.22
CA GLY A 137 3.88 0.96 5.01
C GLY A 137 3.52 0.17 3.75
N PHE A 138 3.81 0.73 2.59
CA PHE A 138 3.44 0.17 1.29
C PHE A 138 4.64 0.14 0.35
N ILE A 139 4.86 -0.99 -0.33
CA ILE A 139 5.88 -1.15 -1.38
C ILE A 139 5.21 -1.66 -2.65
N ALA A 140 5.51 -1.03 -3.80
CA ALA A 140 5.22 -1.59 -5.11
C ALA A 140 6.47 -2.22 -5.72
N LEU A 141 6.44 -3.54 -5.94
CA LEU A 141 7.30 -4.26 -6.87
C LEU A 141 6.81 -4.05 -8.31
N PRO A 142 7.61 -4.38 -9.35
CA PRO A 142 7.12 -4.36 -10.72
C PRO A 142 5.77 -5.07 -10.88
N GLY A 143 4.85 -4.42 -11.59
CA GLY A 143 3.49 -4.92 -11.75
C GLY A 143 2.71 -4.16 -12.82
N GLY A 144 1.45 -4.52 -13.00
CA GLY A 144 0.56 -3.92 -13.99
C GLY A 144 -0.29 -2.77 -13.42
N ILE A 145 -1.43 -2.56 -14.09
CA ILE A 145 -2.39 -1.49 -13.75
C ILE A 145 -2.91 -1.63 -12.32
N GLY A 146 -3.22 -2.86 -11.86
CA GLY A 146 -3.70 -3.10 -10.49
C GLY A 146 -2.67 -2.68 -9.45
N THR A 147 -1.39 -3.01 -9.64
CA THR A 147 -0.29 -2.59 -8.75
C THR A 147 -0.18 -1.07 -8.65
N LEU A 148 -0.32 -0.37 -9.79
CA LEU A 148 -0.31 1.08 -9.83
C LEU A 148 -1.55 1.68 -9.18
N GLU A 149 -2.72 1.11 -9.42
CA GLU A 149 -3.99 1.54 -8.82
C GLU A 149 -3.92 1.48 -7.29
N GLU A 150 -3.47 0.35 -6.72
CA GLU A 150 -3.31 0.15 -5.28
C GLU A 150 -2.28 1.13 -4.68
N MET A 151 -1.14 1.33 -5.34
CA MET A 151 -0.11 2.27 -4.87
C MET A 151 -0.57 3.73 -4.94
N PHE A 152 -1.26 4.13 -6.01
CA PHE A 152 -1.77 5.49 -6.14
C PHE A 152 -2.94 5.77 -5.20
N GLU A 153 -3.74 4.78 -4.86
CA GLU A 153 -4.76 4.93 -3.82
C GLU A 153 -4.10 5.18 -2.46
N ALA A 154 -3.09 4.38 -2.07
CA ALA A 154 -2.34 4.59 -0.83
C ALA A 154 -1.68 5.98 -0.78
N LEU A 155 -1.02 6.42 -1.87
CA LEU A 155 -0.44 7.76 -1.98
C LEU A 155 -1.49 8.86 -1.88
N THR A 156 -2.65 8.67 -2.49
CA THR A 156 -3.76 9.64 -2.43
C THR A 156 -4.29 9.77 -1.00
N TRP A 157 -4.44 8.65 -0.29
CA TRP A 157 -4.86 8.66 1.11
C TRP A 157 -3.84 9.36 2.02
N ALA A 158 -2.54 9.16 1.77
CA ALA A 158 -1.49 9.90 2.46
C ALA A 158 -1.59 11.41 2.20
N GLN A 159 -1.78 11.83 0.93
CA GLN A 159 -1.95 13.24 0.56
C GLN A 159 -3.19 13.89 1.20
N LEU A 160 -4.25 13.11 1.40
CA LEU A 160 -5.49 13.57 2.04
C LEU A 160 -5.40 13.54 3.58
N GLY A 161 -4.30 13.01 4.14
CA GLY A 161 -4.07 12.95 5.59
C GLY A 161 -4.79 11.80 6.29
N PHE A 162 -5.27 10.79 5.56
CA PHE A 162 -5.89 9.61 6.16
C PHE A 162 -4.87 8.69 6.83
N HIS A 163 -3.61 8.75 6.41
CA HIS A 163 -2.48 8.08 7.07
C HIS A 163 -1.16 8.81 6.81
N GLN A 164 -0.14 8.43 7.57
CA GLN A 164 1.24 8.92 7.41
C GLN A 164 2.22 7.76 7.12
N LYS A 165 1.71 6.65 6.61
CA LYS A 165 2.50 5.45 6.32
C LYS A 165 3.39 5.70 5.11
N PRO A 166 4.68 5.28 5.13
CA PRO A 166 5.57 5.42 3.99
C PRO A 166 5.08 4.62 2.78
N CYS A 167 5.20 5.22 1.60
CA CYS A 167 4.90 4.59 0.31
C CYS A 167 6.18 4.52 -0.51
N ALA A 168 6.45 3.37 -1.12
CA ALA A 168 7.72 3.12 -1.79
C ALA A 168 7.57 2.36 -3.12
N LEU A 169 8.43 2.68 -4.09
CA LEU A 169 8.61 1.91 -5.33
C LEU A 169 9.95 1.18 -5.28
N LEU A 170 9.94 -0.14 -5.40
CA LEU A 170 11.15 -0.91 -5.66
C LEU A 170 11.42 -0.88 -7.16
N ASN A 171 12.30 0.05 -7.58
CA ASN A 171 12.57 0.39 -8.98
C ASN A 171 13.63 -0.55 -9.59
N THR A 172 13.36 -1.85 -9.56
CA THR A 172 14.22 -2.89 -10.13
C THR A 172 14.46 -2.63 -11.62
N GLU A 173 15.73 -2.58 -12.04
CA GLU A 173 16.15 -2.32 -13.43
C GLU A 173 15.49 -1.07 -14.05
N GLY A 174 15.15 -0.07 -13.23
CA GLY A 174 14.51 1.14 -13.72
C GLY A 174 13.06 0.96 -14.20
N TYR A 175 12.39 -0.11 -13.81
CA TYR A 175 11.01 -0.43 -14.24
C TYR A 175 10.06 0.76 -14.09
N TYR A 176 10.16 1.48 -12.99
CA TYR A 176 9.33 2.64 -12.69
C TYR A 176 9.91 3.98 -13.19
N GLN A 177 11.04 3.99 -13.91
CA GLN A 177 11.68 5.25 -14.31
C GLN A 177 10.77 6.14 -15.16
N GLY A 178 9.99 5.55 -16.08
CA GLY A 178 9.01 6.28 -16.90
C GLY A 178 7.92 6.93 -16.05
N LEU A 179 7.43 6.21 -15.02
CA LEU A 179 6.45 6.73 -14.07
C LEU A 179 7.02 7.87 -13.22
N VAL A 180 8.24 7.71 -12.72
CA VAL A 180 8.93 8.75 -11.93
C VAL A 180 9.10 10.03 -12.76
N ASN A 181 9.53 9.90 -14.01
CA ASN A 181 9.66 11.04 -14.93
C ASN A 181 8.31 11.73 -15.17
N PHE A 182 7.23 10.94 -15.34
CA PHE A 182 5.88 11.49 -15.48
C PHE A 182 5.43 12.27 -14.21
N LEU A 183 5.71 11.73 -13.02
CA LEU A 183 5.37 12.41 -11.76
C LEU A 183 6.14 13.72 -11.60
N HIS A 184 7.41 13.79 -11.99
CA HIS A 184 8.17 15.04 -12.03
C HIS A 184 7.57 16.05 -13.02
N SER A 185 7.11 15.59 -14.19
CA SER A 185 6.41 16.44 -15.15
C SER A 185 5.10 16.98 -14.54
N ALA A 186 4.34 16.13 -13.82
CA ALA A 186 3.13 16.55 -13.14
C ALA A 186 3.38 17.60 -12.04
N VAL A 187 4.55 17.57 -11.39
CA VAL A 187 4.98 18.62 -10.46
C VAL A 187 5.29 19.91 -11.23
N THR A 188 6.05 19.81 -12.32
CA THR A 188 6.42 20.97 -13.15
C THR A 188 5.18 21.69 -13.71
N GLU A 189 4.17 20.91 -14.13
CA GLU A 189 2.88 21.42 -14.63
C GLU A 189 1.93 21.88 -13.51
N GLY A 190 2.29 21.71 -12.24
CA GLY A 190 1.51 22.17 -11.08
C GLY A 190 0.33 21.25 -10.68
N PHE A 191 0.17 20.07 -11.25
CA PHE A 191 -0.87 19.09 -10.87
C PHE A 191 -0.54 18.37 -9.58
N VAL A 192 0.75 18.18 -9.26
CA VAL A 192 1.25 17.56 -8.03
C VAL A 192 2.15 18.57 -7.31
N LYS A 193 2.01 18.70 -6.00
CA LYS A 193 2.96 19.50 -5.21
C LYS A 193 4.23 18.72 -4.95
N GLN A 194 5.41 19.33 -5.02
CA GLN A 194 6.69 18.70 -4.77
C GLN A 194 6.70 17.90 -3.45
N ARG A 195 6.20 18.50 -2.37
CA ARG A 195 6.10 17.86 -1.05
C ARG A 195 5.33 16.51 -1.03
N HIS A 196 4.41 16.29 -1.96
CA HIS A 196 3.69 15.02 -2.08
C HIS A 196 4.50 13.99 -2.86
N LEU A 197 5.27 14.42 -3.86
CA LEU A 197 6.20 13.54 -4.55
C LEU A 197 7.35 13.11 -3.64
N ASP A 198 7.83 14.01 -2.76
CA ASP A 198 8.90 13.72 -1.79
C ASP A 198 8.52 12.63 -0.77
N GLN A 199 7.23 12.35 -0.59
CA GLN A 199 6.73 11.27 0.26
C GLN A 199 6.85 9.88 -0.39
N LEU A 200 7.06 9.82 -1.71
CA LEU A 200 7.25 8.57 -2.44
C LEU A 200 8.73 8.18 -2.42
N LEU A 201 9.06 7.15 -1.65
CA LEU A 201 10.41 6.61 -1.61
C LEU A 201 10.67 5.76 -2.86
N ILE A 202 11.86 5.90 -3.44
CA ILE A 202 12.25 5.14 -4.63
C ILE A 202 13.65 4.59 -4.39
N ASP A 203 13.81 3.29 -4.56
CA ASP A 203 15.10 2.61 -4.46
C ASP A 203 15.10 1.34 -5.32
N SER A 204 16.26 0.86 -5.73
CA SER A 204 16.43 -0.42 -6.43
C SER A 204 16.80 -1.56 -5.49
N GLU A 205 17.23 -1.26 -4.25
CA GLU A 205 17.69 -2.22 -3.27
C GLU A 205 16.67 -2.40 -2.15
N PRO A 206 16.14 -3.62 -1.95
CA PRO A 206 15.08 -3.90 -0.97
C PRO A 206 15.47 -3.53 0.47
N GLN A 207 16.66 -3.94 0.91
CA GLN A 207 17.12 -3.67 2.27
C GLN A 207 17.20 -2.17 2.54
N ARG A 208 17.85 -1.40 1.66
CA ARG A 208 17.98 0.05 1.79
C ARG A 208 16.62 0.74 1.74
N LEU A 209 15.68 0.24 0.90
CA LEU A 209 14.32 0.76 0.83
C LEU A 209 13.61 0.60 2.17
N LEU A 210 13.67 -0.57 2.80
CA LEU A 210 13.07 -0.84 4.11
C LEU A 210 13.70 0.02 5.22
N GLU A 211 15.02 0.17 5.22
CA GLU A 211 15.74 1.05 6.17
C GLU A 211 15.27 2.51 6.05
N ARG A 212 15.05 3.00 4.82
CA ARG A 212 14.51 4.36 4.58
C ARG A 212 13.06 4.49 5.01
N MET A 213 12.23 3.46 4.79
CA MET A 213 10.83 3.44 5.23
C MET A 213 10.69 3.46 6.75
N ALA A 214 11.63 2.85 7.48
CA ALA A 214 11.65 2.84 8.93
C ALA A 214 12.05 4.19 9.56
N GLN A 215 12.60 5.13 8.77
CA GLN A 215 12.92 6.47 9.26
C GLN A 215 11.66 7.32 9.39
N PRO A 216 11.63 8.29 10.33
CA PRO A 216 10.55 9.25 10.40
C PRO A 216 10.37 9.96 9.05
N GLN A 217 9.18 9.86 8.49
CA GLN A 217 8.85 10.55 7.25
C GLN A 217 8.59 12.04 7.54
N PRO A 218 8.99 12.97 6.63
CA PRO A 218 8.60 14.36 6.76
C PRO A 218 7.08 14.44 6.94
N GLY A 219 6.62 15.13 8.00
CA GLY A 219 5.21 15.16 8.35
C GLY A 219 4.33 15.48 7.14
N ALA A 220 3.41 14.61 6.84
CA ALA A 220 2.44 14.80 5.77
C ALA A 220 1.54 15.99 6.16
N GLN A 221 1.79 17.16 5.59
CA GLN A 221 0.82 18.25 5.68
C GLN A 221 -0.35 17.91 4.74
N PRO A 222 -1.60 17.87 5.25
CA PRO A 222 -2.77 17.59 4.43
C PRO A 222 -2.85 18.53 3.23
N LYS A 223 -3.41 18.04 2.13
CA LYS A 223 -3.61 18.85 0.91
C LYS A 223 -4.48 20.10 1.18
N TRP A 224 -5.33 20.03 2.18
CA TRP A 224 -6.26 21.07 2.60
C TRP A 224 -5.89 21.51 4.02
N GLU A 225 -5.36 22.72 4.18
CA GLU A 225 -5.40 23.41 5.45
C GLU A 225 -6.84 23.86 5.65
N VAL A 226 -7.50 23.32 6.69
CA VAL A 226 -8.76 23.90 7.15
C VAL A 226 -8.38 25.25 7.76
N THR A 227 -8.46 26.30 6.99
CA THR A 227 -8.45 27.65 7.54
C THR A 227 -9.76 27.76 8.30
N GLU A 228 -9.69 27.67 9.63
CA GLU A 228 -10.81 28.08 10.49
C GLU A 228 -11.11 29.53 10.17
N ALA A 229 -12.31 29.77 9.63
CA ALA A 229 -12.85 31.13 9.39
C ALA A 229 -13.60 31.61 10.61
#